data_7ded719c1efa81cdcd194d010cb2e637
#
_entry.id   7ded719c1efa81cdcd194d010cb2e637
#
_cell.length_a   1.000
_cell.length_b   1.000
_cell.length_c   1.000
_cell.angle_alpha   90.00
_cell.angle_beta   90.00
_cell.angle_gamma   90.00
#
_symmetry.space_group_name_H-M   'P 1'
#
loop_
_entity.id
_entity.type
_entity.pdbx_description
1 polymer ?
#
loop_
_entity_poly.entity_id
_entity_poly.type
_entity_poly.pdbx_seq_one_letter_code
_entity_poly.pdbx_strand_id
1 'polypeptide(L)'
;MKLHRLLSLTCLTLAVSLAGFTGTASAQGANVLQVATDATFPPMEFTENGARTGFDIDMMNALAKAMGKTVQWTDIDFKGLIPGLIAHRFDAAISAIYITDDRAKVVDFTEPYYAGGLVALVKADSPVKTLADLNGKKVSVQVGTKSVNFLRDNYPQVQRVEVEKNQEMFDLVGIGRADAAVTGKPAAYQLAKTRGGFRVITQQLTTEQYGIAVRKDEPELKAALNTALEKIKADGTYAEIVHKWFGAGAQ
;
A
#
# COMPACT_ATOMS: atom_id res chain seq x y z
N MET A 1 97.29 -20.93 -5.28
CA MET A 1 96.69 -22.16 -4.73
C MET A 1 95.19 -21.84 -4.43
N LYS A 2 94.31 -22.62 -5.05
CA LYS A 2 92.90 -22.79 -4.68
C LYS A 2 91.93 -21.72 -5.17
N LEU A 3 91.08 -22.01 -5.88
CA LEU A 3 90.06 -22.99 -6.32
C LEU A 3 88.72 -22.20 -6.57
N HIS A 4 88.43 -22.06 -7.86
CA HIS A 4 87.16 -21.49 -8.32
C HIS A 4 86.01 -22.47 -8.04
N ARG A 5 84.88 -21.96 -7.56
CA ARG A 5 83.63 -22.65 -7.67
C ARG A 5 82.61 -21.69 -8.29
N LEU A 6 82.23 -22.06 -9.48
CA LEU A 6 81.06 -21.51 -10.15
C LEU A 6 79.77 -21.88 -9.38
N LEU A 7 78.92 -20.89 -9.11
CA LEU A 7 77.55 -21.14 -8.75
C LEU A 7 76.63 -20.69 -9.90
N SER A 8 76.04 -21.70 -10.49
CA SER A 8 75.01 -21.51 -11.52
C SER A 8 73.71 -20.97 -10.88
N LEU A 9 73.22 -19.79 -11.34
CA LEU A 9 71.97 -19.21 -10.93
C LEU A 9 70.86 -19.70 -11.88
N THR A 10 70.06 -20.65 -11.43
CA THR A 10 68.81 -21.07 -12.12
C THR A 10 67.70 -20.08 -11.80
N CYS A 11 67.34 -19.27 -12.79
CA CYS A 11 66.11 -18.43 -12.72
C CYS A 11 64.87 -19.31 -12.89
N LEU A 12 64.11 -19.50 -11.79
CA LEU A 12 62.81 -20.13 -11.81
C LEU A 12 61.74 -19.03 -12.04
N THR A 13 61.25 -18.94 -13.26
CA THR A 13 60.13 -18.03 -13.61
C THR A 13 58.81 -18.59 -13.08
N LEU A 14 58.31 -17.97 -12.01
CA LEU A 14 56.98 -18.26 -11.46
C LEU A 14 55.94 -17.54 -12.28
N ALA A 15 55.24 -18.25 -13.18
CA ALA A 15 54.08 -17.75 -13.90
C ALA A 15 52.87 -17.71 -12.94
N VAL A 16 52.54 -16.53 -12.42
CA VAL A 16 51.32 -16.30 -11.65
C VAL A 16 50.15 -16.20 -12.64
N SER A 17 49.39 -17.27 -12.76
CA SER A 17 48.12 -17.30 -13.49
C SER A 17 47.10 -16.47 -12.73
N LEU A 18 46.84 -15.22 -13.15
CA LEU A 18 45.67 -14.44 -12.69
C LEU A 18 44.41 -15.09 -13.28
N ALA A 19 43.82 -16.04 -12.57
CA ALA A 19 42.48 -16.50 -12.83
C ALA A 19 41.55 -15.33 -12.49
N GLY A 20 41.05 -14.64 -13.52
CA GLY A 20 40.04 -13.60 -13.38
C GLY A 20 38.77 -14.22 -12.79
N PHE A 21 38.54 -13.97 -11.52
CA PHE A 21 37.18 -14.09 -10.94
C PHE A 21 36.33 -13.01 -11.56
N THR A 22 35.70 -13.33 -12.71
CA THR A 22 34.53 -12.59 -13.14
C THR A 22 33.40 -12.90 -12.14
N GLY A 23 33.33 -12.10 -11.07
CA GLY A 23 32.23 -12.12 -10.18
C GLY A 23 30.96 -11.80 -10.99
N THR A 24 30.11 -12.80 -11.20
CA THR A 24 28.73 -12.59 -11.59
C THR A 24 28.09 -11.80 -10.47
N ALA A 25 28.11 -10.46 -10.59
CA ALA A 25 27.30 -9.60 -9.75
C ALA A 25 25.86 -10.11 -9.91
N SER A 26 25.34 -10.66 -8.82
CA SER A 26 24.04 -11.28 -8.76
C SER A 26 22.99 -10.32 -9.29
N ALA A 27 22.35 -10.69 -10.39
CA ALA A 27 21.14 -10.05 -10.94
C ALA A 27 19.91 -10.20 -10.01
N GLN A 28 20.12 -10.41 -8.71
CA GLN A 28 19.06 -10.61 -7.72
C GLN A 28 18.30 -9.33 -7.40
N GLY A 29 18.89 -8.14 -7.64
CA GLY A 29 18.22 -6.86 -7.41
C GLY A 29 17.20 -6.47 -8.49
N ALA A 30 17.40 -6.94 -9.73
CA ALA A 30 16.58 -6.53 -10.88
C ALA A 30 15.14 -7.10 -10.86
N ASN A 31 14.90 -8.18 -10.12
CA ASN A 31 13.61 -8.88 -10.11
C ASN A 31 12.79 -8.69 -8.83
N VAL A 32 13.22 -7.83 -7.91
CA VAL A 32 12.52 -7.54 -6.66
C VAL A 32 11.94 -6.13 -6.73
N LEU A 33 10.65 -5.99 -6.44
CA LEU A 33 9.97 -4.72 -6.32
C LEU A 33 9.75 -4.41 -4.82
N GLN A 34 10.33 -3.32 -4.34
CA GLN A 34 10.17 -2.84 -2.97
C GLN A 34 8.83 -2.12 -2.85
N VAL A 35 7.90 -2.64 -2.04
CA VAL A 35 6.55 -2.08 -1.91
C VAL A 35 6.20 -1.81 -0.46
N ALA A 36 5.68 -0.61 -0.20
CA ALA A 36 5.18 -0.25 1.12
C ALA A 36 3.65 -0.31 1.21
N THR A 37 3.18 -0.64 2.41
CA THR A 37 1.76 -0.67 2.77
C THR A 37 1.58 -0.37 4.25
N ASP A 38 0.37 0.00 4.70
CA ASP A 38 -0.03 0.04 6.11
C ASP A 38 -1.01 -1.11 6.38
N ALA A 39 -0.48 -2.28 6.74
CA ALA A 39 -1.25 -3.52 6.87
C ALA A 39 -2.20 -3.53 8.09
N THR A 40 -3.09 -2.51 8.17
CA THR A 40 -4.09 -2.33 9.24
C THR A 40 -5.51 -2.09 8.74
N PHE A 41 -5.77 -2.26 7.43
CA PHE A 41 -7.03 -1.86 6.78
C PHE A 41 -7.76 -3.03 6.07
N PRO A 42 -8.31 -4.02 6.81
CA PRO A 42 -9.08 -5.08 6.18
C PRO A 42 -10.33 -4.54 5.46
N PRO A 43 -10.72 -5.10 4.30
CA PRO A 43 -10.13 -6.27 3.63
C PRO A 43 -9.01 -5.89 2.63
N MET A 44 -8.58 -4.63 2.59
CA MET A 44 -7.62 -4.14 1.60
C MET A 44 -6.21 -4.67 1.87
N GLU A 45 -5.64 -4.35 3.03
CA GLU A 45 -4.32 -4.81 3.48
C GLU A 45 -4.32 -4.93 5.02
N PHE A 46 -3.95 -6.09 5.51
CA PHE A 46 -3.91 -6.33 6.96
C PHE A 46 -2.99 -7.50 7.31
N THR A 47 -2.70 -7.62 8.59
CA THR A 47 -1.95 -8.76 9.12
C THR A 47 -2.92 -9.75 9.77
N GLU A 48 -2.88 -11.00 9.34
CA GLU A 48 -3.63 -12.11 9.92
C GLU A 48 -2.68 -13.26 10.22
N ASN A 49 -2.70 -13.77 11.46
CA ASN A 49 -1.80 -14.86 11.91
C ASN A 49 -0.31 -14.59 11.61
N GLY A 50 0.12 -13.31 11.70
CA GLY A 50 1.50 -12.90 11.44
C GLY A 50 1.86 -12.77 9.96
N ALA A 51 0.96 -13.05 9.04
CA ALA A 51 1.16 -12.89 7.59
C ALA A 51 0.38 -11.70 7.05
N ARG A 52 0.97 -10.97 6.09
CA ARG A 52 0.23 -9.94 5.34
C ARG A 52 -0.73 -10.61 4.38
N THR A 53 -1.93 -10.07 4.32
CA THR A 53 -3.00 -10.53 3.45
C THR A 53 -3.91 -9.34 3.09
N GLY A 54 -4.81 -9.53 2.14
CA GLY A 54 -5.74 -8.49 1.72
C GLY A 54 -5.81 -8.35 0.20
N PHE A 55 -6.80 -7.59 -0.23
CA PHE A 55 -7.02 -7.29 -1.64
C PHE A 55 -5.80 -6.63 -2.29
N ASP A 56 -5.21 -5.63 -1.65
CA ASP A 56 -4.04 -4.90 -2.15
C ASP A 56 -2.80 -5.78 -2.19
N ILE A 57 -2.68 -6.71 -1.22
CA ILE A 57 -1.56 -7.66 -1.18
C ILE A 57 -1.63 -8.63 -2.36
N ASP A 58 -2.81 -9.23 -2.57
CA ASP A 58 -3.03 -10.14 -3.71
C ASP A 58 -2.88 -9.41 -5.04
N MET A 59 -3.41 -8.19 -5.15
CA MET A 59 -3.32 -7.34 -6.33
C MET A 59 -1.86 -7.08 -6.69
N MET A 60 -1.06 -6.58 -5.74
CA MET A 60 0.34 -6.23 -6.01
C MET A 60 1.20 -7.45 -6.32
N ASN A 61 0.96 -8.57 -5.65
CA ASN A 61 1.64 -9.84 -5.95
C ASN A 61 1.29 -10.33 -7.38
N ALA A 62 0.04 -10.21 -7.82
CA ALA A 62 -0.37 -10.56 -9.18
C ALA A 62 0.28 -9.66 -10.23
N LEU A 63 0.33 -8.33 -9.96
CA LEU A 63 0.99 -7.38 -10.85
C LEU A 63 2.49 -7.67 -10.96
N ALA A 64 3.17 -7.86 -9.84
CA ALA A 64 4.60 -8.19 -9.83
C ALA A 64 4.87 -9.49 -10.60
N LYS A 65 4.07 -10.54 -10.37
CA LYS A 65 4.16 -11.80 -11.12
C LYS A 65 3.98 -11.59 -12.63
N ALA A 66 3.01 -10.76 -13.04
CA ALA A 66 2.77 -10.44 -14.45
C ALA A 66 3.97 -9.70 -15.10
N MET A 67 4.75 -8.96 -14.29
CA MET A 67 5.98 -8.26 -14.65
C MET A 67 7.24 -9.16 -14.56
N GLY A 68 7.13 -10.43 -14.13
CA GLY A 68 8.27 -11.31 -13.87
C GLY A 68 9.06 -10.92 -12.61
N LYS A 69 8.42 -10.24 -11.65
CA LYS A 69 9.04 -9.77 -10.41
C LYS A 69 8.43 -10.44 -9.18
N THR A 70 9.13 -10.34 -8.06
CA THR A 70 8.64 -10.65 -6.71
C THR A 70 8.51 -9.39 -5.90
N VAL A 71 7.65 -9.39 -4.88
CA VAL A 71 7.46 -8.24 -3.99
C VAL A 71 8.22 -8.43 -2.69
N GLN A 72 8.98 -7.43 -2.30
CA GLN A 72 9.48 -7.28 -0.94
C GLN A 72 8.66 -6.19 -0.24
N TRP A 73 7.92 -6.61 0.79
CA TRP A 73 7.01 -5.74 1.49
C TRP A 73 7.66 -5.00 2.66
N THR A 74 7.29 -3.72 2.82
CA THR A 74 7.63 -2.89 3.98
C THR A 74 6.33 -2.38 4.61
N ASP A 75 6.14 -2.63 5.92
CA ASP A 75 5.02 -2.06 6.68
C ASP A 75 5.44 -0.73 7.29
N ILE A 76 4.65 0.30 7.04
CA ILE A 76 4.80 1.63 7.66
C ILE A 76 3.43 2.26 7.89
N ASP A 77 3.37 3.24 8.78
CA ASP A 77 2.15 4.01 9.00
C ASP A 77 1.71 4.74 7.72
N PHE A 78 0.42 4.81 7.46
CA PHE A 78 -0.16 5.38 6.24
C PHE A 78 0.39 6.78 5.91
N LYS A 79 0.54 7.64 6.93
CA LYS A 79 1.11 8.99 6.77
C LYS A 79 2.54 9.00 6.22
N GLY A 80 3.27 7.89 6.39
CA GLY A 80 4.65 7.72 5.93
C GLY A 80 4.78 7.23 4.49
N LEU A 81 3.70 6.75 3.85
CA LEU A 81 3.76 6.12 2.52
C LEU A 81 4.25 7.09 1.45
N ILE A 82 3.60 8.23 1.24
CA ILE A 82 4.00 9.22 0.23
C ILE A 82 5.37 9.84 0.55
N PRO A 83 5.66 10.32 1.77
CA PRO A 83 6.99 10.80 2.13
C PRO A 83 8.10 9.75 1.95
N GLY A 84 7.85 8.51 2.32
CA GLY A 84 8.80 7.41 2.16
C GLY A 84 9.10 7.09 0.70
N LEU A 85 8.08 7.15 -0.17
CA LEU A 85 8.22 6.98 -1.62
C LEU A 85 9.10 8.10 -2.22
N ILE A 86 8.84 9.36 -1.87
CA ILE A 86 9.63 10.51 -2.32
C ILE A 86 11.08 10.41 -1.82
N ALA A 87 11.30 9.85 -0.63
CA ALA A 87 12.62 9.63 -0.06
C ALA A 87 13.32 8.35 -0.58
N HIS A 88 12.83 7.72 -1.64
CA HIS A 88 13.38 6.52 -2.28
C HIS A 88 13.55 5.32 -1.33
N ARG A 89 12.69 5.18 -0.31
CA ARG A 89 12.74 4.06 0.63
C ARG A 89 12.17 2.77 0.06
N PHE A 90 11.35 2.87 -0.98
CA PHE A 90 10.70 1.78 -1.72
C PHE A 90 10.30 2.29 -3.11
N ASP A 91 9.92 1.38 -4.02
CA ASP A 91 9.64 1.70 -5.43
C ASP A 91 8.18 2.09 -5.64
N ALA A 92 7.26 1.46 -4.90
CA ALA A 92 5.83 1.69 -5.01
C ALA A 92 5.14 1.62 -3.63
N ALA A 93 3.97 2.24 -3.52
CA ALA A 93 3.09 2.11 -2.36
C ALA A 93 1.67 1.75 -2.80
N ILE A 94 1.12 0.70 -2.18
CA ILE A 94 -0.28 0.27 -2.34
C ILE A 94 -0.88 0.07 -0.94
N SER A 95 -1.95 0.80 -0.62
CA SER A 95 -2.60 0.80 0.69
C SER A 95 -3.93 1.55 0.62
N ALA A 96 -4.82 1.14 -0.27
CA ALA A 96 -6.06 1.84 -0.56
C ALA A 96 -5.85 3.37 -0.73
N ILE A 97 -4.75 3.75 -1.41
CA ILE A 97 -4.35 5.15 -1.55
C ILE A 97 -5.25 5.84 -2.58
N TYR A 98 -6.04 6.79 -2.13
CA TYR A 98 -6.84 7.61 -3.05
C TYR A 98 -5.97 8.45 -3.96
N ILE A 99 -6.27 8.42 -5.26
CA ILE A 99 -5.75 9.36 -6.23
C ILE A 99 -6.39 10.72 -5.94
N THR A 100 -5.57 11.72 -5.58
CA THR A 100 -6.01 13.09 -5.32
C THR A 100 -5.06 14.07 -5.99
N ASP A 101 -5.57 15.26 -6.36
CA ASP A 101 -4.76 16.31 -6.99
C ASP A 101 -3.55 16.70 -6.14
N ASP A 102 -3.71 16.77 -4.82
CA ASP A 102 -2.60 17.12 -3.92
C ASP A 102 -1.50 16.07 -3.92
N ARG A 103 -1.86 14.79 -3.89
CA ARG A 103 -0.88 13.69 -3.99
C ARG A 103 -0.25 13.63 -5.37
N ALA A 104 -1.03 13.85 -6.43
CA ALA A 104 -0.55 13.88 -7.82
C ALA A 104 0.45 15.00 -8.12
N LYS A 105 0.54 16.04 -7.27
CA LYS A 105 1.58 17.07 -7.37
C LYS A 105 2.97 16.53 -7.04
N VAL A 106 3.07 15.53 -6.17
CA VAL A 106 4.36 15.05 -5.60
C VAL A 106 4.71 13.61 -5.95
N VAL A 107 3.74 12.79 -6.32
CA VAL A 107 3.93 11.41 -6.83
C VAL A 107 3.08 11.20 -8.07
N ASP A 108 3.34 10.12 -8.80
CA ASP A 108 2.47 9.62 -9.86
C ASP A 108 1.64 8.44 -9.36
N PHE A 109 0.56 8.15 -10.06
CA PHE A 109 -0.30 7.00 -9.81
C PHE A 109 -0.44 6.15 -11.07
N THR A 110 -0.64 4.85 -10.87
CA THR A 110 -1.13 3.98 -11.94
C THR A 110 -2.56 4.37 -12.35
N GLU A 111 -3.06 3.76 -13.43
CA GLU A 111 -4.50 3.70 -13.63
C GLU A 111 -5.19 3.13 -12.39
N PRO A 112 -6.43 3.57 -12.11
CA PRO A 112 -7.17 3.09 -10.94
C PRO A 112 -7.34 1.57 -10.95
N TYR A 113 -7.07 0.96 -9.80
CA TYR A 113 -7.27 -0.49 -9.66
C TYR A 113 -8.57 -0.85 -8.91
N TYR A 114 -9.18 0.09 -8.16
CA TYR A 114 -10.45 -0.15 -7.48
C TYR A 114 -11.24 1.15 -7.23
N ALA A 115 -12.57 1.06 -7.26
CA ALA A 115 -13.45 2.17 -6.91
C ALA A 115 -13.60 2.24 -5.38
N GLY A 116 -13.14 3.35 -4.81
CA GLY A 116 -13.19 3.60 -3.37
C GLY A 116 -14.39 4.45 -2.95
N GLY A 117 -14.08 5.63 -2.45
CA GLY A 117 -15.03 6.60 -1.89
C GLY A 117 -15.10 6.51 -0.37
N LEU A 118 -15.36 7.65 0.26
CA LEU A 118 -15.52 7.76 1.71
C LEU A 118 -16.96 7.52 2.12
N VAL A 119 -17.13 6.92 3.29
CA VAL A 119 -18.41 6.75 3.97
C VAL A 119 -18.24 7.02 5.47
N ALA A 120 -19.36 7.25 6.17
CA ALA A 120 -19.37 7.32 7.62
C ALA A 120 -19.89 5.99 8.21
N LEU A 121 -19.13 5.44 9.15
CA LEU A 121 -19.48 4.26 9.95
C LEU A 121 -19.87 4.73 11.36
N VAL A 122 -20.97 4.21 11.87
CA VAL A 122 -21.50 4.51 13.21
C VAL A 122 -21.89 3.22 13.93
N LYS A 123 -22.14 3.29 15.23
CA LYS A 123 -22.77 2.19 15.95
C LYS A 123 -24.16 1.91 15.37
N ALA A 124 -24.61 0.66 15.41
CA ALA A 124 -25.90 0.25 14.87
C ALA A 124 -27.07 1.00 15.51
N ASP A 125 -26.98 1.28 16.81
CA ASP A 125 -27.96 2.01 17.62
C ASP A 125 -27.76 3.53 17.66
N SER A 126 -26.77 4.05 16.90
CA SER A 126 -26.46 5.48 16.88
C SER A 126 -27.64 6.33 16.39
N PRO A 127 -27.92 7.49 17.01
CA PRO A 127 -28.92 8.45 16.52
C PRO A 127 -28.47 9.17 15.23
N VAL A 128 -27.18 9.14 14.90
CA VAL A 128 -26.60 9.75 13.68
C VAL A 128 -27.09 8.99 12.46
N LYS A 129 -27.92 9.59 11.62
CA LYS A 129 -28.55 8.96 10.43
C LYS A 129 -28.04 9.54 9.12
N THR A 130 -27.62 10.79 9.15
CA THR A 130 -27.18 11.55 7.98
C THR A 130 -25.80 12.17 8.24
N LEU A 131 -25.19 12.69 7.19
CA LEU A 131 -23.91 13.39 7.31
C LEU A 131 -24.05 14.74 8.04
N ALA A 132 -25.21 15.38 7.95
CA ALA A 132 -25.49 16.62 8.67
C ALA A 132 -25.49 16.41 10.20
N ASP A 133 -25.86 15.22 10.66
CA ASP A 133 -25.85 14.86 12.09
C ASP A 133 -24.43 14.74 12.65
N LEU A 134 -23.39 14.74 11.81
CA LEU A 134 -22.00 14.72 12.25
C LEU A 134 -21.51 16.07 12.78
N ASN A 135 -22.22 17.17 12.53
CA ASN A 135 -21.85 18.49 13.02
C ASN A 135 -21.76 18.51 14.55
N GLY A 136 -20.65 18.99 15.09
CA GLY A 136 -20.36 19.02 16.51
C GLY A 136 -20.02 17.64 17.14
N LYS A 137 -20.05 16.57 16.34
CA LYS A 137 -19.73 15.20 16.80
C LYS A 137 -18.25 14.90 16.76
N LYS A 138 -17.83 13.92 17.55
CA LYS A 138 -16.49 13.34 17.51
C LYS A 138 -16.43 12.30 16.40
N VAL A 139 -15.59 12.55 15.40
CA VAL A 139 -15.42 11.63 14.27
C VAL A 139 -13.96 11.16 14.21
N SER A 140 -13.76 9.85 14.35
CA SER A 140 -12.44 9.25 14.26
C SER A 140 -12.02 9.08 12.80
N VAL A 141 -10.74 9.37 12.54
CA VAL A 141 -10.11 9.25 11.21
C VAL A 141 -8.66 8.84 11.36
N GLN A 142 -8.12 8.16 10.36
CA GLN A 142 -6.69 7.85 10.33
C GLN A 142 -5.90 9.06 9.80
N VAL A 143 -4.79 9.36 10.47
CA VAL A 143 -3.85 10.45 10.12
C VAL A 143 -3.32 10.28 8.69
N GLY A 144 -3.21 11.40 7.96
CA GLY A 144 -2.65 11.44 6.61
C GLY A 144 -3.60 10.92 5.52
N THR A 145 -4.81 10.46 5.89
CA THR A 145 -5.81 10.01 4.91
C THR A 145 -6.59 11.18 4.30
N LYS A 146 -7.28 10.90 3.18
CA LYS A 146 -8.23 11.83 2.58
C LYS A 146 -9.37 12.20 3.54
N SER A 147 -9.76 11.32 4.46
CA SER A 147 -10.82 11.56 5.44
C SER A 147 -10.55 12.79 6.29
N VAL A 148 -9.27 13.01 6.71
CA VAL A 148 -8.87 14.20 7.48
C VAL A 148 -9.15 15.48 6.71
N ASN A 149 -8.65 15.56 5.47
CA ASN A 149 -8.82 16.74 4.61
C ASN A 149 -10.30 16.97 4.27
N PHE A 150 -11.00 15.89 3.91
CA PHE A 150 -12.43 15.96 3.58
C PHE A 150 -13.27 16.54 4.73
N LEU A 151 -13.05 16.07 5.96
CA LEU A 151 -13.78 16.59 7.13
C LEU A 151 -13.37 18.03 7.45
N ARG A 152 -12.08 18.36 7.36
CA ARG A 152 -11.62 19.74 7.57
C ARG A 152 -12.29 20.72 6.63
N ASP A 153 -12.40 20.35 5.36
CA ASP A 153 -12.80 21.27 4.29
C ASP A 153 -14.35 21.34 4.16
N ASN A 154 -15.07 20.24 4.43
CA ASN A 154 -16.51 20.15 4.21
C ASN A 154 -17.34 20.11 5.51
N TYR A 155 -16.73 19.72 6.64
CA TYR A 155 -17.38 19.58 7.94
C TYR A 155 -16.53 20.21 9.06
N PRO A 156 -16.25 21.52 9.01
CA PRO A 156 -15.32 22.17 9.94
C PRO A 156 -15.79 22.14 11.41
N GLN A 157 -17.07 21.89 11.65
CA GLN A 157 -17.64 21.77 13.00
C GLN A 157 -17.44 20.37 13.62
N VAL A 158 -17.01 19.38 12.83
CA VAL A 158 -16.69 18.04 13.32
C VAL A 158 -15.45 18.09 14.21
N GLN A 159 -15.52 17.46 15.38
CA GLN A 159 -14.36 17.26 16.25
C GLN A 159 -13.60 16.02 15.77
N ARG A 160 -12.57 16.20 14.94
CA ARG A 160 -11.77 15.07 14.44
C ARG A 160 -10.94 14.47 15.56
N VAL A 161 -11.02 13.14 15.70
CA VAL A 161 -10.15 12.33 16.55
C VAL A 161 -9.21 11.57 15.62
N GLU A 162 -8.01 12.08 15.49
CA GLU A 162 -7.01 11.54 14.55
C GLU A 162 -6.16 10.48 15.24
N VAL A 163 -6.10 9.28 14.65
CA VAL A 163 -5.36 8.11 15.16
C VAL A 163 -4.43 7.53 14.10
N GLU A 164 -3.41 6.80 14.53
CA GLU A 164 -2.42 6.23 13.60
C GLU A 164 -2.95 4.97 12.87
N LYS A 165 -3.73 4.14 13.56
CA LYS A 165 -4.16 2.83 13.05
C LYS A 165 -5.66 2.76 12.81
N ASN A 166 -6.07 2.12 11.71
CA ASN A 166 -7.48 1.94 11.37
C ASN A 166 -8.23 1.17 12.46
N GLN A 167 -7.61 0.16 13.07
CA GLN A 167 -8.26 -0.61 14.13
C GLN A 167 -8.66 0.29 15.31
N GLU A 168 -7.75 1.18 15.75
CA GLU A 168 -8.03 2.13 16.83
C GLU A 168 -9.18 3.07 16.46
N MET A 169 -9.22 3.54 15.21
CA MET A 169 -10.31 4.39 14.70
C MET A 169 -11.67 3.73 14.87
N PHE A 170 -11.79 2.46 14.54
CA PHE A 170 -13.03 1.69 14.67
C PHE A 170 -13.36 1.37 16.13
N ASP A 171 -12.35 1.07 16.94
CA ASP A 171 -12.54 0.76 18.35
C ASP A 171 -13.07 1.97 19.14
N LEU A 172 -12.63 3.19 18.81
CA LEU A 172 -13.15 4.42 19.40
C LEU A 172 -14.67 4.57 19.17
N VAL A 173 -15.17 4.21 17.98
CA VAL A 173 -16.62 4.17 17.72
C VAL A 173 -17.29 3.08 18.53
N GLY A 174 -16.71 1.87 18.56
CA GLY A 174 -17.27 0.73 19.27
C GLY A 174 -17.47 0.97 20.75
N ILE A 175 -16.51 1.64 21.42
CA ILE A 175 -16.57 1.98 22.84
C ILE A 175 -17.23 3.33 23.12
N GLY A 176 -17.75 4.02 22.11
CA GLY A 176 -18.49 5.30 22.26
C GLY A 176 -17.62 6.51 22.57
N ARG A 177 -16.30 6.46 22.33
CA ARG A 177 -15.38 7.61 22.43
C ARG A 177 -15.39 8.49 21.18
N ALA A 178 -15.84 7.94 20.03
CA ALA A 178 -16.20 8.67 18.84
C ALA A 178 -17.64 8.32 18.44
N ASP A 179 -18.37 9.28 17.88
CA ASP A 179 -19.75 9.11 17.41
C ASP A 179 -19.78 8.39 16.05
N ALA A 180 -18.75 8.58 15.25
CA ALA A 180 -18.59 7.99 13.92
C ALA A 180 -17.10 7.81 13.56
N ALA A 181 -16.86 7.02 12.51
CA ALA A 181 -15.60 7.00 11.78
C ALA A 181 -15.84 7.37 10.32
N VAL A 182 -14.98 8.17 9.70
CA VAL A 182 -15.00 8.43 8.26
C VAL A 182 -13.82 7.71 7.63
N THR A 183 -14.13 6.78 6.72
CA THR A 183 -13.17 5.84 6.16
C THR A 183 -13.56 5.38 4.77
N GLY A 184 -12.70 4.56 4.13
CA GLY A 184 -12.98 3.95 2.84
C GLY A 184 -14.16 2.97 2.89
N LYS A 185 -15.01 3.05 1.88
CA LYS A 185 -16.22 2.24 1.72
C LYS A 185 -15.97 0.73 1.91
N PRO A 186 -14.95 0.08 1.29
CA PRO A 186 -14.74 -1.35 1.44
C PRO A 186 -14.57 -1.79 2.90
N ALA A 187 -13.72 -1.08 3.66
CA ALA A 187 -13.44 -1.41 5.06
C ALA A 187 -14.65 -1.16 5.98
N ALA A 188 -15.38 -0.07 5.76
CA ALA A 188 -16.58 0.24 6.54
C ALA A 188 -17.65 -0.87 6.41
N TYR A 189 -17.92 -1.30 5.18
CA TYR A 189 -18.90 -2.38 4.93
C TYR A 189 -18.40 -3.73 5.44
N GLN A 190 -17.12 -4.04 5.26
CA GLN A 190 -16.53 -5.27 5.80
C GLN A 190 -16.65 -5.31 7.32
N LEU A 191 -16.30 -4.24 8.02
CA LEU A 191 -16.40 -4.15 9.47
C LEU A 191 -17.85 -4.31 9.94
N ALA A 192 -18.80 -3.60 9.32
CA ALA A 192 -20.22 -3.69 9.67
C ALA A 192 -20.76 -5.13 9.48
N LYS A 193 -20.26 -5.84 8.45
CA LYS A 193 -20.66 -7.22 8.16
C LYS A 193 -20.06 -8.23 9.14
N THR A 194 -18.75 -8.08 9.48
CA THR A 194 -18.00 -9.13 10.19
C THR A 194 -18.01 -8.96 11.70
N ARG A 195 -17.91 -7.72 12.19
CA ARG A 195 -17.84 -7.44 13.64
C ARG A 195 -19.22 -7.27 14.29
N GLY A 196 -20.25 -6.90 13.49
CA GLY A 196 -21.56 -6.55 14.02
C GLY A 196 -21.55 -5.26 14.85
N GLY A 197 -22.73 -4.82 15.32
CA GLY A 197 -22.84 -3.61 16.15
C GLY A 197 -22.54 -2.28 15.47
N PHE A 198 -22.29 -2.28 14.17
CA PHE A 198 -22.03 -1.11 13.34
C PHE A 198 -22.97 -1.06 12.14
N ARG A 199 -23.14 0.13 11.60
CA ARG A 199 -23.77 0.36 10.29
C ARG A 199 -23.08 1.49 9.55
N VAL A 200 -23.16 1.43 8.23
CA VAL A 200 -22.69 2.48 7.34
C VAL A 200 -23.84 3.44 7.06
N ILE A 201 -23.58 4.74 7.12
CA ILE A 201 -24.51 5.75 6.57
C ILE A 201 -24.47 5.61 5.05
N THR A 202 -25.61 5.34 4.43
CA THR A 202 -25.72 4.95 3.01
C THR A 202 -25.29 6.04 2.04
N GLN A 203 -25.35 7.31 2.44
CA GLN A 203 -24.86 8.41 1.62
C GLN A 203 -23.34 8.35 1.52
N GLN A 204 -22.82 8.09 0.32
CA GLN A 204 -21.41 8.13 0.02
C GLN A 204 -20.90 9.57 0.00
N LEU A 205 -19.75 9.81 0.65
CA LEU A 205 -19.17 11.14 0.80
C LEU A 205 -18.40 11.58 -0.44
N THR A 206 -17.68 10.65 -1.06
CA THR A 206 -16.81 10.91 -2.20
C THR A 206 -16.76 9.72 -3.16
N THR A 207 -16.21 9.89 -4.36
CA THR A 207 -16.18 8.87 -5.42
C THR A 207 -14.77 8.57 -5.94
N GLU A 208 -13.72 9.01 -5.23
CA GLU A 208 -12.35 8.78 -5.67
C GLU A 208 -11.99 7.29 -5.73
N GLN A 209 -11.00 7.01 -6.56
CA GLN A 209 -10.49 5.68 -6.83
C GLN A 209 -9.14 5.47 -6.16
N TYR A 210 -8.79 4.20 -5.92
CA TYR A 210 -7.47 3.80 -5.43
C TYR A 210 -6.50 3.62 -6.59
N GLY A 211 -5.28 4.11 -6.40
CA GLY A 211 -4.16 3.93 -7.32
C GLY A 211 -2.90 3.47 -6.58
N ILE A 212 -2.00 2.81 -7.30
CA ILE A 212 -0.66 2.49 -6.80
C ILE A 212 0.19 3.73 -7.00
N ALA A 213 0.77 4.25 -5.91
CA ALA A 213 1.66 5.40 -5.97
C ALA A 213 3.08 4.98 -6.37
N VAL A 214 3.68 5.72 -7.29
CA VAL A 214 5.07 5.59 -7.73
C VAL A 214 5.73 6.97 -7.76
N ARG A 215 7.07 7.04 -7.77
CA ARG A 215 7.76 8.32 -7.91
C ARG A 215 7.53 8.92 -9.30
N LYS A 216 7.61 10.24 -9.40
CA LYS A 216 7.50 10.96 -10.68
C LYS A 216 8.67 10.70 -11.64
N ASP A 217 9.82 10.33 -11.11
CA ASP A 217 11.02 9.97 -11.86
C ASP A 217 11.08 8.49 -12.26
N GLU A 218 9.97 7.74 -12.05
CA GLU A 218 9.82 6.33 -12.41
C GLU A 218 8.68 6.07 -13.43
N PRO A 219 8.66 6.78 -14.56
CA PRO A 219 7.58 6.61 -15.56
C PRO A 219 7.54 5.20 -16.16
N GLU A 220 8.69 4.53 -16.23
CA GLU A 220 8.78 3.15 -16.73
C GLU A 220 8.10 2.15 -15.78
N LEU A 221 8.29 2.31 -14.47
CA LEU A 221 7.62 1.48 -13.48
C LEU A 221 6.09 1.68 -13.53
N LYS A 222 5.64 2.94 -13.63
CA LYS A 222 4.22 3.26 -13.81
C LYS A 222 3.64 2.57 -15.04
N ALA A 223 4.32 2.68 -16.19
CA ALA A 223 3.88 2.05 -17.44
C ALA A 223 3.84 0.52 -17.31
N ALA A 224 4.85 -0.09 -16.69
CA ALA A 224 4.90 -1.53 -16.47
C ALA A 224 3.77 -2.02 -15.55
N LEU A 225 3.46 -1.29 -14.47
CA LEU A 225 2.34 -1.60 -13.59
C LEU A 225 0.99 -1.47 -14.29
N ASN A 226 0.80 -0.45 -15.14
CA ASN A 226 -0.42 -0.29 -15.93
C ASN A 226 -0.58 -1.45 -16.93
N THR A 227 0.47 -1.81 -17.66
CA THR A 227 0.45 -2.96 -18.59
C THR A 227 0.14 -4.26 -17.84
N ALA A 228 0.71 -4.45 -16.65
CA ALA A 228 0.42 -5.60 -15.81
C ALA A 228 -1.05 -5.60 -15.34
N LEU A 229 -1.60 -4.43 -14.98
CA LEU A 229 -3.01 -4.29 -14.58
C LEU A 229 -3.96 -4.66 -15.72
N GLU A 230 -3.69 -4.18 -16.94
CA GLU A 230 -4.45 -4.57 -18.13
C GLU A 230 -4.39 -6.07 -18.37
N LYS A 231 -3.19 -6.67 -18.26
CA LYS A 231 -2.99 -8.11 -18.45
C LYS A 231 -3.80 -8.93 -17.45
N ILE A 232 -3.73 -8.63 -16.16
CA ILE A 232 -4.48 -9.40 -15.13
C ILE A 232 -5.99 -9.15 -15.20
N LYS A 233 -6.44 -8.02 -15.76
CA LYS A 233 -7.86 -7.79 -16.08
C LYS A 233 -8.30 -8.66 -17.27
N ALA A 234 -7.47 -8.77 -18.30
CA ALA A 234 -7.78 -9.52 -19.50
C ALA A 234 -7.78 -11.05 -19.29
N ASP A 235 -6.89 -11.57 -18.44
CA ASP A 235 -6.77 -13.02 -18.17
C ASP A 235 -7.67 -13.53 -17.04
N GLY A 236 -8.46 -12.65 -16.40
CA GLY A 236 -9.41 -12.99 -15.35
C GLY A 236 -8.85 -12.98 -13.94
N THR A 237 -7.53 -12.88 -13.74
CA THR A 237 -6.88 -12.84 -12.41
C THR A 237 -7.45 -11.71 -11.53
N TYR A 238 -7.67 -10.53 -12.12
CA TYR A 238 -8.29 -9.40 -11.40
C TYR A 238 -9.68 -9.75 -10.88
N ALA A 239 -10.51 -10.37 -11.71
CA ALA A 239 -11.88 -10.74 -11.33
C ALA A 239 -11.88 -11.78 -10.20
N GLU A 240 -10.95 -12.75 -10.22
CA GLU A 240 -10.78 -13.73 -9.15
C GLU A 240 -10.39 -13.07 -7.83
N ILE A 241 -9.46 -12.09 -7.84
CA ILE A 241 -9.05 -11.34 -6.65
C ILE A 241 -10.24 -10.52 -6.09
N VAL A 242 -10.98 -9.81 -6.96
CA VAL A 242 -12.19 -9.07 -6.56
C VAL A 242 -13.22 -10.01 -5.94
N HIS A 243 -13.50 -11.13 -6.59
CA HIS A 243 -14.45 -12.12 -6.07
C HIS A 243 -14.02 -12.71 -4.71
N LYS A 244 -12.74 -13.02 -4.54
CA LYS A 244 -12.18 -13.54 -3.28
C LYS A 244 -12.46 -12.58 -2.11
N TRP A 245 -12.29 -11.28 -2.30
CA TRP A 245 -12.32 -10.30 -1.21
C TRP A 245 -13.68 -9.66 -1.00
N PHE A 246 -14.46 -9.48 -2.05
CA PHE A 246 -15.72 -8.72 -2.00
C PHE A 246 -16.95 -9.56 -2.39
N GLY A 247 -16.76 -10.77 -2.92
CA GLY A 247 -17.85 -11.65 -3.37
C GLY A 247 -18.38 -11.33 -4.76
N ALA A 248 -19.37 -12.11 -5.19
CA ALA A 248 -20.00 -11.92 -6.50
C ALA A 248 -20.81 -10.60 -6.53
N GLY A 249 -20.55 -9.75 -7.53
CA GLY A 249 -21.27 -8.49 -7.75
C GLY A 249 -20.59 -7.23 -7.20
N ALA A 250 -19.38 -7.33 -6.67
CA ALA A 250 -18.58 -6.19 -6.25
C ALA A 250 -17.74 -5.64 -7.45
N GLN A 251 -18.42 -4.95 -8.38
CA GLN A 251 -17.77 -4.16 -9.44
C GLN A 251 -18.19 -2.71 -9.35
#